data_6ec7596f04c35e206b8ee56cedbb4ed0
#
_entry.id   6ec7596f04c35e206b8ee56cedbb4ed0
#
_cell.length_a   1.000
_cell.length_b   1.000
_cell.length_c   1.000
_cell.angle_alpha   90.00
_cell.angle_beta   90.00
_cell.angle_gamma   90.00
#
_symmetry.space_group_name_H-M   'P 1'
#
loop_
_entity.id
_entity.type
_entity.pdbx_description
1 polymer ?
#
loop_
_entity_poly.entity_id
_entity_poly.type
_entity_poly.pdbx_seq_one_letter_code
_entity_poly.pdbx_strand_id
1 'polypeptide(L)'
;LHNCGSFLNLNDIGENSYKIVTSTEIIGLSHQERMIVAYVIRYTTGDFPEYSEIKNEFSREEYIKIAKLNAILCLADAMDRSHQQKFTNFTVRKRGYDLTITGQTLYDITLEHGIFIQKSPFFEEAFGIRPVLRQKKCL
;
A
#
# COMPACT_ATOMS: atom_id res chain seq x y z
N LEU A 1 8.04 -7.75 2.85
CA LEU A 1 9.02 -6.71 3.26
C LEU A 1 8.40 -5.53 4.01
N HIS A 2 7.13 -5.13 3.70
CA HIS A 2 6.53 -3.90 4.27
C HIS A 2 6.43 -3.91 5.82
N ASN A 3 6.37 -5.06 6.44
CA ASN A 3 6.33 -5.21 7.90
C ASN A 3 7.65 -5.72 8.52
N CYS A 4 8.75 -5.77 7.77
CA CYS A 4 10.02 -6.30 8.31
C CYS A 4 10.57 -5.42 9.46
N GLY A 5 10.24 -4.13 9.49
CA GLY A 5 10.63 -3.22 10.57
C GLY A 5 9.93 -3.48 11.91
N SER A 6 8.86 -4.29 11.94
CA SER A 6 8.15 -4.63 13.19
C SER A 6 9.03 -5.40 14.19
N PHE A 7 10.08 -6.10 13.70
CA PHE A 7 11.05 -6.78 14.55
C PHE A 7 11.93 -5.83 15.36
N LEU A 8 12.09 -4.57 14.92
CA LEU A 8 12.91 -3.57 15.60
C LEU A 8 12.08 -2.75 16.58
N ASN A 9 10.95 -2.21 16.14
CA ASN A 9 10.05 -1.40 16.95
C ASN A 9 8.69 -1.27 16.25
N LEU A 10 7.61 -1.44 17.02
CA LEU A 10 6.24 -1.32 16.53
C LEU A 10 5.80 0.14 16.29
N ASN A 11 6.49 1.11 16.88
CA ASN A 11 6.08 2.52 16.77
C ASN A 11 6.48 3.19 15.46
N ASP A 12 7.39 2.59 14.68
CA ASP A 12 7.91 3.20 13.45
C ASP A 12 8.28 2.14 12.40
N ILE A 13 7.28 1.30 12.07
CA ILE A 13 7.47 0.14 11.18
C ILE A 13 7.95 0.59 9.80
N GLY A 14 7.40 1.68 9.25
CA GLY A 14 7.76 2.19 7.92
C GLY A 14 9.22 2.60 7.85
N GLU A 15 9.68 3.43 8.78
CA GLU A 15 11.07 3.91 8.83
C GLU A 15 12.06 2.76 9.12
N ASN A 16 11.71 1.84 10.01
CA ASN A 16 12.55 0.69 10.30
C ASN A 16 12.65 -0.27 9.11
N SER A 17 11.54 -0.49 8.40
CA SER A 17 11.53 -1.30 7.18
C SER A 17 12.36 -0.65 6.08
N TYR A 18 12.27 0.68 5.93
CA TYR A 18 13.12 1.45 5.01
C TYR A 18 14.62 1.24 5.31
N LYS A 19 15.04 1.37 6.57
CA LYS A 19 16.44 1.15 6.98
C LYS A 19 16.92 -0.27 6.66
N ILE A 20 16.10 -1.28 6.93
CA ILE A 20 16.43 -2.68 6.62
C ILE A 20 16.61 -2.86 5.11
N VAL A 21 15.65 -2.40 4.30
CA VAL A 21 15.68 -2.59 2.84
C VAL A 21 16.85 -1.83 2.20
N THR A 22 17.16 -0.61 2.67
CA THR A 22 18.28 0.18 2.12
C THR A 22 19.66 -0.37 2.50
N SER A 23 19.77 -1.00 3.68
CA SER A 23 21.04 -1.59 4.17
C SER A 23 21.26 -3.04 3.71
N THR A 24 20.27 -3.69 3.12
CA THR A 24 20.33 -5.09 2.71
C THR A 24 20.46 -5.21 1.19
N GLU A 25 21.36 -6.04 0.70
CA GLU A 25 21.42 -6.38 -0.71
C GLU A 25 20.31 -7.39 -1.06
N ILE A 26 19.46 -7.03 -2.03
CA ILE A 26 18.36 -7.89 -2.49
C ILE A 26 18.73 -8.39 -3.88
N ILE A 27 18.96 -9.70 -4.00
CA ILE A 27 19.31 -10.34 -5.27
C ILE A 27 18.20 -10.12 -6.29
N GLY A 28 18.57 -9.64 -7.48
CA GLY A 28 17.64 -9.37 -8.57
C GLY A 28 17.07 -7.94 -8.63
N LEU A 29 17.38 -7.09 -7.66
CA LEU A 29 17.05 -5.66 -7.70
C LEU A 29 18.30 -4.81 -7.86
N SER A 30 18.26 -3.86 -8.80
CA SER A 30 19.26 -2.79 -8.88
C SER A 30 19.18 -1.88 -7.66
N HIS A 31 20.23 -1.07 -7.46
CA HIS A 31 20.21 -0.08 -6.37
C HIS A 31 18.98 0.84 -6.45
N GLN A 32 18.67 1.35 -7.65
CA GLN A 32 17.55 2.26 -7.86
C GLN A 32 16.19 1.58 -7.60
N GLU A 33 16.00 0.36 -8.06
CA GLU A 33 14.77 -0.41 -7.78
C GLU A 33 14.62 -0.68 -6.29
N ARG A 34 15.70 -1.01 -5.59
CA ARG A 34 15.70 -1.19 -4.13
C ARG A 34 15.32 0.11 -3.41
N MET A 35 15.83 1.27 -3.86
CA MET A 35 15.45 2.56 -3.30
C MET A 35 13.98 2.87 -3.53
N ILE A 36 13.43 2.59 -4.72
CA ILE A 36 12.00 2.71 -4.99
C ILE A 36 11.18 1.84 -4.02
N VAL A 37 11.54 0.56 -3.86
CA VAL A 37 10.88 -0.36 -2.93
C VAL A 37 10.94 0.16 -1.49
N ALA A 38 12.10 0.65 -1.06
CA ALA A 38 12.30 1.19 0.29
C ALA A 38 11.37 2.40 0.56
N TYR A 39 11.25 3.31 -0.40
CA TYR A 39 10.35 4.47 -0.29
C TYR A 39 8.87 4.08 -0.32
N VAL A 40 8.49 3.13 -1.17
CA VAL A 40 7.12 2.58 -1.17
C VAL A 40 6.74 2.05 0.21
N ILE A 41 7.64 1.33 0.86
CA ILE A 41 7.40 0.74 2.19
C ILE A 41 7.38 1.81 3.29
N ARG A 42 8.31 2.77 3.24
CA ARG A 42 8.47 3.83 4.23
C ARG A 42 7.15 4.56 4.52
N TYR A 43 6.42 4.89 3.46
CA TYR A 43 5.22 5.71 3.53
C TYR A 43 3.89 4.92 3.59
N THR A 44 3.92 3.66 3.97
CA THR A 44 2.68 2.89 4.21
C THR A 44 1.94 3.33 5.48
N THR A 45 2.67 3.86 6.47
CA THR A 45 2.14 4.23 7.78
C THR A 45 2.07 5.75 8.03
N GLY A 46 2.54 6.58 7.12
CA GLY A 46 2.57 8.04 7.25
C GLY A 46 2.02 8.76 6.04
N ASP A 47 2.21 10.07 6.02
CA ASP A 47 1.85 10.89 4.87
C ASP A 47 2.87 10.70 3.76
N PHE A 48 2.38 10.63 2.52
CA PHE A 48 3.24 10.52 1.35
C PHE A 48 3.88 11.88 1.05
N PRO A 49 5.21 11.96 0.78
CA PRO A 49 5.91 13.23 0.63
C PRO A 49 5.53 13.94 -0.68
N GLU A 50 5.64 15.24 -0.67
CA GLU A 50 5.58 16.06 -1.89
C GLU A 50 6.81 15.78 -2.78
N TYR A 51 6.64 15.90 -4.11
CA TYR A 51 7.78 15.73 -5.04
C TYR A 51 8.95 16.65 -4.72
N SER A 52 8.69 17.87 -4.27
CA SER A 52 9.69 18.85 -3.85
C SER A 52 10.65 18.35 -2.78
N GLU A 53 10.19 17.43 -1.93
CA GLU A 53 10.96 16.88 -0.80
C GLU A 53 11.96 15.80 -1.24
N ILE A 54 11.61 15.04 -2.29
CA ILE A 54 12.44 13.92 -2.75
C ILE A 54 12.98 14.06 -4.18
N LYS A 55 12.82 15.23 -4.80
CA LYS A 55 13.26 15.51 -6.17
C LYS A 55 14.78 15.34 -6.41
N ASN A 56 15.59 15.37 -5.36
CA ASN A 56 17.04 15.16 -5.45
C ASN A 56 17.41 13.67 -5.53
N GLU A 57 16.51 12.77 -5.15
CA GLU A 57 16.72 11.33 -5.11
C GLU A 57 16.02 10.61 -6.27
N PHE A 58 14.89 11.17 -6.74
CA PHE A 58 14.05 10.56 -7.76
C PHE A 58 13.62 11.55 -8.85
N SER A 59 13.59 11.09 -10.07
CA SER A 59 12.95 11.78 -11.17
C SER A 59 11.43 11.86 -10.94
N ARG A 60 10.75 12.75 -11.68
CA ARG A 60 9.30 12.88 -11.61
C ARG A 60 8.57 11.58 -12.01
N GLU A 61 9.12 10.85 -12.96
CA GLU A 61 8.58 9.56 -13.40
C GLU A 61 8.69 8.50 -12.29
N GLU A 62 9.84 8.43 -11.62
CA GLU A 62 10.05 7.53 -10.49
C GLU A 62 9.16 7.90 -9.29
N TYR A 63 8.99 9.19 -9.01
CA TYR A 63 8.06 9.68 -7.99
C TYR A 63 6.63 9.19 -8.23
N ILE A 64 6.12 9.33 -9.47
CA ILE A 64 4.79 8.84 -9.83
C ILE A 64 4.70 7.31 -9.66
N LYS A 65 5.75 6.59 -10.01
CA LYS A 65 5.84 5.13 -9.81
C LYS A 65 5.76 4.77 -8.34
N ILE A 66 6.53 5.44 -7.48
CA ILE A 66 6.52 5.24 -6.03
C ILE A 66 5.13 5.54 -5.46
N ALA A 67 4.52 6.67 -5.84
CA ALA A 67 3.19 7.05 -5.38
C ALA A 67 2.13 5.99 -5.73
N LYS A 68 2.14 5.50 -6.96
CA LYS A 68 1.20 4.46 -7.41
C LYS A 68 1.41 3.13 -6.69
N LEU A 69 2.64 2.69 -6.53
CA LEU A 69 2.96 1.45 -5.80
C LEU A 69 2.59 1.56 -4.31
N ASN A 70 2.87 2.71 -3.70
CA ASN A 70 2.49 2.96 -2.30
C ASN A 70 0.96 2.97 -2.14
N ALA A 71 0.21 3.62 -3.04
CA ALA A 71 -1.25 3.64 -3.01
C ALA A 71 -1.85 2.22 -3.10
N ILE A 72 -1.30 1.36 -3.97
CA ILE A 72 -1.72 -0.06 -4.06
C ILE A 72 -1.41 -0.79 -2.76
N LEU A 73 -0.19 -0.63 -2.22
CA LEU A 73 0.24 -1.31 -1.00
C LEU A 73 -0.61 -0.87 0.21
N CYS A 74 -0.92 0.41 0.32
CA CYS A 74 -1.78 0.95 1.38
C CYS A 74 -3.20 0.35 1.35
N LEU A 75 -3.79 0.18 0.17
CA LEU A 75 -5.10 -0.47 0.06
C LEU A 75 -5.03 -1.97 0.36
N ALA A 76 -3.97 -2.65 -0.08
CA ALA A 76 -3.77 -4.07 0.21
C ALA A 76 -3.57 -4.31 1.72
N ASP A 77 -2.76 -3.48 2.40
CA ASP A 77 -2.59 -3.52 3.86
C ASP A 77 -3.92 -3.26 4.59
N ALA A 78 -4.70 -2.29 4.12
CA ALA A 78 -6.01 -1.99 4.69
C ALA A 78 -6.97 -3.18 4.61
N MET A 79 -6.93 -3.97 3.53
CA MET A 79 -7.78 -5.15 3.36
C MET A 79 -7.40 -6.33 4.26
N ASP A 80 -6.19 -6.38 4.79
CA ASP A 80 -5.76 -7.38 5.77
C ASP A 80 -5.24 -6.74 7.08
N ARG A 81 -5.88 -5.64 7.50
CA ARG A 81 -5.45 -4.84 8.66
C ARG A 81 -5.37 -5.65 9.96
N SER A 82 -6.25 -6.61 10.13
CA SER A 82 -6.24 -7.50 11.29
C SER A 82 -5.23 -8.65 11.18
N HIS A 83 -4.54 -8.81 10.04
CA HIS A 83 -3.63 -9.91 9.72
C HIS A 83 -4.26 -11.31 9.89
N GLN A 84 -5.56 -11.40 9.65
CA GLN A 84 -6.34 -12.64 9.79
C GLN A 84 -6.69 -13.28 8.45
N GLN A 85 -6.28 -12.68 7.33
CA GLN A 85 -6.57 -13.17 5.97
C GLN A 85 -8.06 -13.48 5.78
N LYS A 86 -8.91 -12.57 6.23
CA LYS A 86 -10.37 -12.76 6.27
C LYS A 86 -11.00 -13.00 4.90
N PHE A 87 -10.40 -12.47 3.85
CA PHE A 87 -10.88 -12.62 2.48
C PHE A 87 -10.27 -13.84 1.81
N THR A 88 -11.08 -14.59 1.07
CA THR A 88 -10.64 -15.80 0.36
C THR A 88 -10.46 -15.60 -1.14
N ASN A 89 -11.41 -14.93 -1.79
CA ASN A 89 -11.37 -14.69 -3.24
C ASN A 89 -11.67 -13.22 -3.53
N PHE A 90 -10.96 -12.68 -4.51
CA PHE A 90 -11.17 -11.32 -4.96
C PHE A 90 -11.63 -11.26 -6.41
N THR A 91 -12.52 -10.33 -6.70
CA THR A 91 -12.88 -9.93 -8.05
C THR A 91 -12.74 -8.42 -8.16
N VAL A 92 -12.03 -7.95 -9.18
CA VAL A 92 -11.84 -6.54 -9.45
C VAL A 92 -12.54 -6.16 -10.75
N ARG A 93 -13.36 -5.11 -10.70
CA ARG A 93 -14.09 -4.60 -11.86
C ARG A 93 -14.01 -3.08 -11.92
N LYS A 94 -13.60 -2.55 -13.07
CA LYS A 94 -13.65 -1.12 -13.35
C LYS A 94 -14.92 -0.80 -14.12
N ARG A 95 -15.69 0.19 -13.62
CA ARG A 95 -16.87 0.75 -14.31
C ARG A 95 -16.82 2.28 -14.20
N GLY A 96 -16.59 2.94 -15.33
CA GLY A 96 -16.41 4.39 -15.33
C GLY A 96 -15.29 4.83 -14.40
N TYR A 97 -15.64 5.62 -13.40
CA TYR A 97 -14.72 6.17 -12.41
C TYR A 97 -14.47 5.24 -11.20
N ASP A 98 -15.26 4.17 -11.06
CA ASP A 98 -15.16 3.26 -9.91
C ASP A 98 -14.35 2.02 -10.22
N LEU A 99 -13.43 1.67 -9.31
CA LEU A 99 -12.72 0.41 -9.24
C LEU A 99 -13.29 -0.41 -8.07
N THR A 100 -14.23 -1.29 -8.37
CA THR A 100 -14.85 -2.15 -7.35
C THR A 100 -14.01 -3.39 -7.09
N ILE A 101 -13.53 -3.53 -5.87
CA ILE A 101 -12.85 -4.72 -5.35
C ILE A 101 -13.85 -5.48 -4.49
N THR A 102 -14.23 -6.67 -4.91
CA THR A 102 -15.17 -7.51 -4.17
C THR A 102 -14.45 -8.70 -3.58
N GLY A 103 -14.38 -8.78 -2.26
CA GLY A 103 -13.80 -9.89 -1.52
C GLY A 103 -14.85 -10.79 -0.91
N GLN A 104 -14.62 -12.11 -0.96
CA GLN A 104 -15.48 -13.11 -0.34
C GLN A 104 -15.04 -13.34 1.11
N THR A 105 -15.96 -13.15 2.06
CA THR A 105 -15.70 -13.40 3.48
C THR A 105 -17.01 -13.54 4.26
N LEU A 106 -16.97 -14.37 5.31
CA LEU A 106 -18.03 -14.47 6.32
C LEU A 106 -17.74 -13.65 7.58
N TYR A 107 -16.49 -13.18 7.71
CA TYR A 107 -16.04 -12.42 8.87
C TYR A 107 -16.52 -10.97 8.82
N ASP A 108 -16.55 -10.33 9.98
CA ASP A 108 -16.73 -8.88 10.08
C ASP A 108 -15.48 -8.17 9.55
N ILE A 109 -15.69 -7.23 8.63
CA ILE A 109 -14.64 -6.43 7.99
C ILE A 109 -14.74 -4.94 8.33
N THR A 110 -15.41 -4.59 9.41
CA THR A 110 -15.62 -3.19 9.79
C THR A 110 -14.29 -2.44 9.92
N LEU A 111 -13.28 -3.07 10.51
CA LEU A 111 -11.95 -2.49 10.65
C LEU A 111 -11.28 -2.28 9.28
N GLU A 112 -11.22 -3.34 8.46
CA GLU A 112 -10.62 -3.30 7.13
C GLU A 112 -11.32 -2.28 6.23
N HIS A 113 -12.64 -2.25 6.26
CA HIS A 113 -13.44 -1.30 5.48
C HIS A 113 -13.21 0.15 5.91
N GLY A 114 -13.13 0.41 7.22
CA GLY A 114 -12.84 1.75 7.76
C GLY A 114 -11.47 2.27 7.33
N ILE A 115 -10.43 1.44 7.45
CA ILE A 115 -9.07 1.80 7.03
C ILE A 115 -8.98 1.94 5.49
N PHE A 116 -9.67 1.06 4.75
CA PHE A 116 -9.73 1.15 3.30
C PHE A 116 -10.31 2.50 2.82
N ILE A 117 -11.42 2.95 3.41
CA ILE A 117 -12.01 4.26 3.12
C ILE A 117 -11.02 5.39 3.44
N GLN A 118 -10.31 5.31 4.55
CA GLN A 118 -9.32 6.30 4.96
C GLN A 118 -8.15 6.40 3.98
N LYS A 119 -7.73 5.28 3.36
CA LYS A 119 -6.62 5.23 2.38
C LYS A 119 -7.06 5.47 0.94
N SER A 120 -8.34 5.40 0.64
CA SER A 120 -8.91 5.56 -0.71
C SER A 120 -8.60 6.90 -1.39
N PRO A 121 -8.61 8.08 -0.71
CA PRO A 121 -8.33 9.35 -1.36
C PRO A 121 -6.96 9.43 -2.02
N PHE A 122 -5.92 8.88 -1.38
CA PHE A 122 -4.58 8.85 -1.96
C PHE A 122 -4.51 7.95 -3.21
N PHE A 123 -5.20 6.82 -3.20
CA PHE A 123 -5.30 5.97 -4.38
C PHE A 123 -6.04 6.67 -5.53
N GLU A 124 -7.11 7.37 -5.22
CA GLU A 124 -7.89 8.16 -6.18
C GLU A 124 -7.04 9.27 -6.81
N GLU A 125 -6.24 9.98 -6.01
CA GLU A 125 -5.29 10.98 -6.48
C GLU A 125 -4.22 10.37 -7.41
N ALA A 126 -3.62 9.23 -7.03
CA ALA A 126 -2.56 8.59 -7.78
C ALA A 126 -3.02 7.98 -9.11
N PHE A 127 -4.25 7.49 -9.19
CA PHE A 127 -4.78 6.74 -10.35
C PHE A 127 -5.91 7.43 -11.11
N GLY A 128 -6.52 8.47 -10.57
CA GLY A 128 -7.70 9.11 -11.15
C GLY A 128 -8.94 8.22 -11.18
N ILE A 129 -9.01 7.19 -10.31
CA ILE A 129 -10.15 6.27 -10.18
C ILE A 129 -10.44 6.01 -8.69
N ARG A 130 -11.72 5.90 -8.35
CA ARG A 130 -12.16 5.70 -6.98
C ARG A 130 -12.22 4.23 -6.61
N PRO A 131 -11.43 3.75 -5.63
CA PRO A 131 -11.51 2.38 -5.16
C PRO A 131 -12.70 2.19 -4.24
N VAL A 132 -13.42 1.07 -4.39
CA VAL A 132 -14.59 0.69 -3.59
C VAL A 132 -14.43 -0.75 -3.14
N LEU A 133 -14.36 -0.99 -1.83
CA LEU A 133 -14.32 -2.33 -1.27
C LEU A 133 -15.74 -2.83 -1.01
N ARG A 134 -16.06 -4.03 -1.49
CA ARG A 134 -17.33 -4.72 -1.26
C ARG A 134 -17.12 -6.09 -0.66
N GLN A 135 -17.95 -6.41 0.30
CA GLN A 135 -18.04 -7.76 0.88
C GLN A 135 -19.06 -8.59 0.10
N LYS A 136 -18.66 -9.80 -0.30
CA LYS A 136 -19.58 -10.84 -0.76
C LYS A 136 -19.62 -11.95 0.29
N LYS A 137 -20.77 -12.13 0.94
CA LYS A 137 -20.97 -13.25 1.84
C LYS A 137 -21.13 -14.52 0.99
N CYS A 138 -20.29 -15.51 1.22
CA CYS A 138 -20.51 -16.86 0.70
C CYS A 138 -21.48 -17.58 1.64
N LEU A 139 -22.55 -18.12 1.09
CA LEU A 139 -23.40 -19.07 1.77
C LEU A 139 -22.72 -20.44 1.74
#